data_f669ce2cac70fc2f5e0fdb82c9684992
#
_entry.id   f669ce2cac70fc2f5e0fdb82c9684992
#
_cell.length_a   1.000
_cell.length_b   1.000
_cell.length_c   1.000
_cell.angle_alpha   90.00
_cell.angle_beta   90.00
_cell.angle_gamma   90.00
#
_symmetry.space_group_name_H-M   'P 1'
#
loop_
_entity.id
_entity.type
_entity.pdbx_description
1 polymer ?
#
loop_
_entity_poly.entity_id
_entity_poly.type
_entity_poly.pdbx_seq_one_letter_code
_entity_poly.pdbx_strand_id
1 'polypeptide(L)'
;TTEAVSKPSGTTLNNSNTSSNNSNRSAVVNLVYSLLGKPYVWGANGPNSFDCSGFTRYVYLHAEGKSIPRVSYEQAKIGTAVARGNYLPGDLLYFATTGTGRTSHVGIYVGNNTFIHASGSASKPDKVIVSSLSGYYGRVLLGARRF
;
A
#
# COMPACT_ATOMS: atom_id res chain seq x y z
N THR A 1 -6.60 -13.72 0.86
CA THR A 1 -6.93 -13.40 1.11
C THR A 1 -7.82 -12.87 1.01
N THR A 2 -8.01 -12.78 0.77
CA THR A 2 -8.62 -12.17 0.79
C THR A 2 -9.73 -12.35 1.01
N GLU A 3 -10.14 -12.87 1.12
CA GLU A 3 -10.98 -12.91 1.41
C GLU A 3 -11.40 -12.68 2.28
N ALA A 4 -10.96 -12.96 2.59
CA ALA A 4 -11.43 -12.77 3.61
C ALA A 4 -12.03 -11.72 3.86
N VAL A 5 -11.61 -11.43 3.50
CA VAL A 5 -11.90 -10.38 3.74
C VAL A 5 -13.07 -10.06 3.23
N SER A 6 -13.40 -10.52 2.61
CA SER A 6 -14.35 -10.06 2.14
C SER A 6 -15.53 -10.40 2.46
N LYS A 7 -15.72 -10.86 2.66
CA LYS A 7 -16.65 -10.92 2.86
C LYS A 7 -17.31 -10.74 3.68
N PRO A 8 -17.42 -10.63 3.86
CA PRO A 8 -18.08 -10.45 4.75
C PRO A 8 -19.23 -10.22 4.82
N SER A 9 -19.48 -10.44 4.64
CA SER A 9 -20.24 -10.29 4.89
C SER A 9 -20.85 -9.66 5.36
N GLY A 10 -21.03 -9.50 5.26
CA GLY A 10 -21.55 -8.83 5.55
C GLY A 10 -22.03 -8.42 6.35
N THR A 11 -22.12 -8.54 6.62
CA THR A 11 -22.54 -8.22 7.36
C THR A 11 -22.84 -7.37 7.90
N THR A 12 -22.96 -7.11 8.01
CA THR A 12 -23.31 -6.47 8.60
C THR A 12 -23.59 -5.38 8.60
N LEU A 13 -23.97 -5.13 8.38
CA LEU A 13 -24.38 -4.26 8.36
C LEU A 13 -24.88 -3.41 9.19
N ASN A 14 -24.66 -3.38 9.94
CA ASN A 14 -25.16 -2.73 11.00
C ASN A 14 -24.71 -1.37 11.15
N ASN A 15 -23.50 -1.07 10.86
CA ASN A 15 -22.88 0.23 10.98
C ASN A 15 -22.35 0.60 9.62
N SER A 16 -23.01 1.53 8.97
CA SER A 16 -22.66 1.84 7.60
C SER A 16 -21.28 2.44 7.47
N ASN A 17 -20.81 3.22 8.45
CA ASN A 17 -19.47 3.77 8.40
C ASN A 17 -18.42 2.68 8.46
N THR A 18 -18.58 1.74 9.34
CA THR A 18 -17.68 0.62 9.47
C THR A 18 -17.69 -0.24 8.22
N SER A 19 -18.88 -0.51 7.69
CA SER A 19 -19.01 -1.28 6.45
C SER A 19 -18.32 -0.58 5.29
N SER A 20 -18.50 0.72 5.18
CA SER A 20 -17.91 1.49 4.11
C SER A 20 -16.39 1.48 4.19
N ASN A 21 -15.82 1.66 5.39
CA ASN A 21 -14.38 1.61 5.58
C ASN A 21 -13.82 0.23 5.29
N ASN A 22 -14.51 -0.81 5.72
CA ASN A 22 -14.09 -2.18 5.43
C ASN A 22 -14.14 -2.48 3.95
N SER A 23 -15.16 -2.00 3.26
CA SER A 23 -15.27 -2.17 1.81
C SER A 23 -14.12 -1.49 1.08
N ASN A 24 -13.76 -0.28 1.51
CA ASN A 24 -12.64 0.44 0.90
C ASN A 24 -11.34 -0.30 1.11
N ARG A 25 -11.10 -0.78 2.32
CA ARG A 25 -9.87 -1.56 2.60
C ARG A 25 -9.84 -2.85 1.81
N SER A 26 -10.97 -3.54 1.70
CA SER A 26 -11.05 -4.76 0.91
C SER A 26 -10.77 -4.49 -0.56
N ALA A 27 -11.30 -3.37 -1.09
CA ALA A 27 -11.05 -3.00 -2.48
C ALA A 27 -9.56 -2.74 -2.71
N VAL A 28 -8.89 -2.05 -1.78
CA VAL A 28 -7.46 -1.81 -1.88
C VAL A 28 -6.69 -3.13 -1.91
N VAL A 29 -6.97 -4.02 -0.96
CA VAL A 29 -6.28 -5.29 -0.85
C VAL A 29 -6.50 -6.15 -2.09
N ASN A 30 -7.73 -6.24 -2.56
CA ASN A 30 -8.04 -7.02 -3.75
C ASN A 30 -7.30 -6.47 -4.97
N LEU A 31 -7.26 -5.16 -5.11
CA LEU A 31 -6.58 -4.55 -6.25
C LEU A 31 -5.08 -4.82 -6.20
N VAL A 32 -4.43 -4.67 -5.04
CA VAL A 32 -2.99 -4.88 -4.98
C VAL A 32 -2.62 -6.33 -5.28
N TYR A 33 -3.44 -7.30 -4.84
CA TYR A 33 -3.18 -8.70 -5.19
C TYR A 33 -3.33 -8.93 -6.69
N SER A 34 -4.26 -8.25 -7.34
CA SER A 34 -4.45 -8.41 -8.79
C SER A 34 -3.30 -7.82 -9.59
N LEU A 35 -2.51 -6.94 -8.99
CA LEU A 35 -1.39 -6.29 -9.67
C LEU A 35 -0.05 -7.00 -9.45
N LEU A 36 -0.03 -8.08 -8.69
CA LEU A 36 1.22 -8.82 -8.45
C LEU A 36 1.84 -9.25 -9.77
N GLY A 37 3.15 -9.09 -9.86
CA GLY A 37 3.90 -9.47 -11.06
C GLY A 37 4.01 -8.39 -12.11
N LYS A 38 3.29 -7.28 -11.99
CA LYS A 38 3.43 -6.17 -12.93
C LYS A 38 4.83 -5.58 -12.80
N PRO A 39 5.48 -5.23 -13.92
CA PRO A 39 6.87 -4.79 -13.85
C PRO A 39 7.04 -3.41 -13.22
N TYR A 40 8.18 -3.22 -12.58
CA TYR A 40 8.60 -1.91 -12.11
C TYR A 40 9.19 -1.13 -13.29
N VAL A 41 8.71 0.09 -13.48
CA VAL A 41 9.29 1.02 -14.46
C VAL A 41 9.33 2.40 -13.81
N TRP A 42 10.50 3.02 -13.79
CA TRP A 42 10.67 4.35 -13.21
C TRP A 42 9.70 5.35 -13.84
N GLY A 43 8.97 6.06 -12.99
CA GLY A 43 8.02 7.07 -13.45
C GLY A 43 6.68 6.53 -13.91
N ALA A 44 6.47 5.23 -13.87
CA ALA A 44 5.24 4.62 -14.39
C ALA A 44 4.10 4.73 -13.36
N ASN A 45 2.90 4.96 -13.87
CA ASN A 45 1.69 5.16 -13.07
C ASN A 45 0.63 4.07 -13.28
N GLY A 46 0.96 3.00 -13.96
CA GLY A 46 0.00 1.93 -14.26
C GLY A 46 -0.71 2.17 -15.60
N PRO A 47 -1.60 1.26 -15.96
CA PRO A 47 -2.00 0.04 -15.24
C PRO A 47 -1.08 -1.15 -15.45
N ASN A 48 -0.13 -1.08 -16.37
CA ASN A 48 0.67 -2.24 -16.75
C ASN A 48 2.05 -2.27 -16.14
N SER A 49 2.50 -1.15 -15.61
CA SER A 49 3.78 -1.02 -14.94
C SER A 49 3.71 0.10 -13.93
N PHE A 50 4.58 0.08 -12.93
CA PHE A 50 4.53 1.03 -11.81
C PHE A 50 5.91 1.30 -11.26
N ASP A 51 6.13 2.53 -10.74
CA ASP A 51 7.16 2.70 -9.72
C ASP A 51 6.47 2.64 -8.34
N CYS A 52 7.22 2.82 -7.24
CA CYS A 52 6.66 2.57 -5.91
C CYS A 52 5.50 3.52 -5.59
N SER A 53 5.67 4.80 -5.81
CA SER A 53 4.64 5.78 -5.51
C SER A 53 3.55 5.83 -6.56
N GLY A 54 3.87 5.48 -7.80
CA GLY A 54 2.88 5.32 -8.86
C GLY A 54 1.93 4.18 -8.57
N PHE A 55 2.46 3.09 -8.01
CA PHE A 55 1.67 1.94 -7.60
C PHE A 55 0.65 2.33 -6.52
N THR A 56 1.11 2.94 -5.44
CA THR A 56 0.21 3.32 -4.36
C THR A 56 -0.81 4.35 -4.81
N ARG A 57 -0.40 5.33 -5.61
CA ARG A 57 -1.33 6.33 -6.14
C ARG A 57 -2.41 5.69 -7.02
N TYR A 58 -2.03 4.78 -7.90
CA TYR A 58 -2.97 4.06 -8.75
C TYR A 58 -3.97 3.29 -7.89
N VAL A 59 -3.49 2.58 -6.88
CA VAL A 59 -4.33 1.73 -6.05
C VAL A 59 -5.39 2.55 -5.31
N TYR A 60 -4.99 3.61 -4.63
CA TYR A 60 -5.96 4.40 -3.88
C TYR A 60 -6.94 5.13 -4.79
N LEU A 61 -6.48 5.58 -5.95
CA LEU A 61 -7.36 6.23 -6.90
C LEU A 61 -8.42 5.27 -7.42
N HIS A 62 -8.04 4.07 -7.81
CA HIS A 62 -8.97 3.13 -8.43
C HIS A 62 -9.77 2.32 -7.42
N ALA A 63 -9.26 2.09 -6.23
CA ALA A 63 -9.98 1.33 -5.21
C ALA A 63 -10.87 2.20 -4.35
N GLU A 64 -10.44 3.43 -4.05
CA GLU A 64 -11.17 4.30 -3.11
C GLU A 64 -11.57 5.64 -3.71
N GLY A 65 -11.17 5.93 -4.94
CA GLY A 65 -11.44 7.23 -5.55
C GLY A 65 -10.64 8.36 -4.91
N LYS A 66 -9.55 8.05 -4.22
CA LYS A 66 -8.76 9.04 -3.51
C LYS A 66 -7.48 9.35 -4.27
N SER A 67 -7.30 10.63 -4.62
CA SER A 67 -6.11 11.09 -5.28
C SER A 67 -5.08 11.48 -4.23
N ILE A 68 -3.92 10.82 -4.24
CA ILE A 68 -2.83 11.13 -3.31
C ILE A 68 -1.66 11.70 -4.11
N PRO A 69 -0.69 12.37 -3.44
CA PRO A 69 0.45 12.94 -4.15
C PRO A 69 1.23 11.90 -4.96
N ARG A 70 1.93 12.36 -5.99
CA ARG A 70 2.65 11.48 -6.90
C ARG A 70 3.92 10.89 -6.28
N VAL A 71 4.56 11.61 -5.36
CA VAL A 71 5.87 11.19 -4.85
C VAL A 71 5.74 10.65 -3.43
N SER A 72 6.62 9.70 -3.11
CA SER A 72 6.51 8.93 -1.87
C SER A 72 6.58 9.79 -0.60
N TYR A 73 7.52 10.73 -0.54
CA TYR A 73 7.66 11.50 0.71
C TYR A 73 6.48 12.45 0.95
N GLU A 74 5.77 12.82 -0.11
CA GLU A 74 4.54 13.61 0.07
C GLU A 74 3.37 12.74 0.46
N GLN A 75 3.31 11.52 -0.06
CA GLN A 75 2.28 10.56 0.36
C GLN A 75 2.39 10.28 1.85
N ALA A 76 3.59 10.26 2.39
CA ALA A 76 3.83 10.00 3.80
C ALA A 76 3.34 11.11 4.73
N LYS A 77 2.92 12.25 4.17
CA LYS A 77 2.51 13.41 4.97
C LYS A 77 1.00 13.60 5.04
N ILE A 78 0.23 12.84 4.26
CA ILE A 78 -1.22 13.02 4.21
C ILE A 78 -1.93 11.89 4.93
N GLY A 79 -3.23 12.09 5.17
CA GLY A 79 -4.03 11.10 5.87
C GLY A 79 -3.76 11.11 7.37
N THR A 80 -4.17 10.05 8.03
CA THR A 80 -4.03 9.88 9.47
C THR A 80 -2.85 8.99 9.78
N ALA A 81 -1.97 9.43 10.70
CA ALA A 81 -0.83 8.62 11.11
C ALA A 81 -1.32 7.37 11.85
N VAL A 82 -0.67 6.24 11.58
CA VAL A 82 -1.01 4.97 12.21
C VAL A 82 0.19 4.51 13.02
N ALA A 83 -0.03 4.24 14.30
CA ALA A 83 1.05 3.81 15.20
C ALA A 83 1.54 2.41 14.82
N ARG A 84 2.83 2.17 15.07
CA ARG A 84 3.41 0.84 14.87
C ARG A 84 2.63 -0.17 15.70
N GLY A 85 2.31 -1.29 15.08
CA GLY A 85 1.52 -2.34 15.71
C GLY A 85 0.03 -2.21 15.48
N ASN A 86 -0.43 -1.08 14.92
CA ASN A 86 -1.85 -0.85 14.66
C ASN A 86 -2.21 -0.86 13.20
N TYR A 87 -1.32 -1.37 12.35
CA TYR A 87 -1.55 -1.41 10.91
C TYR A 87 -2.73 -2.29 10.56
N LEU A 88 -3.52 -1.84 9.59
CA LEU A 88 -4.63 -2.62 9.04
C LEU A 88 -4.42 -2.78 7.54
N PRO A 89 -4.93 -3.89 6.97
CA PRO A 89 -4.84 -4.05 5.51
C PRO A 89 -5.40 -2.84 4.79
N GLY A 90 -4.65 -2.35 3.81
CA GLY A 90 -5.01 -1.15 3.06
C GLY A 90 -4.28 0.11 3.53
N ASP A 91 -3.53 0.05 4.62
CA ASP A 91 -2.75 1.20 5.08
C ASP A 91 -1.53 1.40 4.18
N LEU A 92 -1.15 2.66 3.98
CA LEU A 92 0.08 3.00 3.27
C LEU A 92 1.25 2.91 4.25
N LEU A 93 2.28 2.16 3.88
CA LEU A 93 3.53 2.09 4.64
C LEU A 93 4.59 2.91 3.92
N TYR A 94 5.44 3.60 4.66
CA TYR A 94 6.53 4.36 4.03
C TYR A 94 7.85 4.07 4.73
N PHE A 95 8.91 4.03 3.92
CA PHE A 95 10.21 3.50 4.30
C PHE A 95 11.33 4.43 3.88
N ALA A 96 12.46 4.35 4.60
CA ALA A 96 13.69 5.03 4.25
C ALA A 96 14.70 4.00 3.74
N THR A 97 14.69 3.76 2.44
CA THR A 97 15.53 2.71 1.85
C THR A 97 16.85 3.21 1.27
N THR A 98 17.06 4.54 1.25
CA THR A 98 18.27 5.11 0.66
C THR A 98 19.33 5.47 1.70
N GLY A 99 19.07 5.19 2.97
CA GLY A 99 20.03 5.49 4.04
C GLY A 99 20.04 6.91 4.53
N THR A 100 19.16 7.77 4.01
CA THR A 100 19.10 9.18 4.41
C THR A 100 18.14 9.46 5.56
N GLY A 101 17.36 8.47 5.99
CA GLY A 101 16.32 8.64 6.99
C GLY A 101 15.06 9.31 6.46
N ARG A 102 15.00 9.54 5.16
CA ARG A 102 13.93 10.24 4.47
C ARG A 102 13.07 9.24 3.71
N THR A 103 11.77 9.48 3.63
CA THR A 103 10.89 8.60 2.87
C THR A 103 11.35 8.50 1.43
N SER A 104 11.60 7.29 0.99
CA SER A 104 12.07 7.01 -0.37
C SER A 104 11.28 5.87 -1.02
N HIS A 105 10.45 5.17 -0.27
CA HIS A 105 9.72 4.01 -0.77
C HIS A 105 8.38 3.90 -0.04
N VAL A 106 7.39 3.36 -0.72
CA VAL A 106 6.05 3.16 -0.17
C VAL A 106 5.51 1.81 -0.62
N GLY A 107 4.58 1.28 0.17
CA GLY A 107 3.86 0.06 -0.14
C GLY A 107 2.54 0.03 0.58
N ILE A 108 1.80 -1.05 0.44
CA ILE A 108 0.47 -1.18 1.02
C ILE A 108 0.40 -2.43 1.88
N TYR A 109 0.05 -2.25 3.15
CA TYR A 109 -0.05 -3.34 4.11
C TYR A 109 -1.22 -4.26 3.74
N VAL A 110 -1.00 -5.56 3.82
CA VAL A 110 -2.05 -6.54 3.47
C VAL A 110 -2.33 -7.53 4.60
N GLY A 111 -1.75 -7.30 5.78
CA GLY A 111 -1.96 -8.16 6.93
C GLY A 111 -0.83 -9.16 7.12
N ASN A 112 -0.83 -9.85 8.23
CA ASN A 112 0.15 -10.88 8.56
C ASN A 112 1.60 -10.41 8.49
N ASN A 113 1.82 -9.15 8.83
CA ASN A 113 3.16 -8.55 8.83
C ASN A 113 3.78 -8.52 7.43
N THR A 114 2.94 -8.42 6.38
CA THR A 114 3.38 -8.37 4.99
C THR A 114 2.77 -7.16 4.29
N PHE A 115 3.39 -6.78 3.18
CA PHE A 115 2.89 -5.68 2.36
C PHE A 115 3.22 -5.95 0.90
N ILE A 116 2.51 -5.25 0.02
CA ILE A 116 2.71 -5.36 -1.43
C ILE A 116 3.20 -4.02 -1.94
N HIS A 117 4.20 -4.05 -2.80
CA HIS A 117 4.82 -2.84 -3.34
C HIS A 117 5.44 -3.11 -4.70
N ALA A 118 5.63 -2.04 -5.47
CA ALA A 118 6.40 -2.12 -6.70
C ALA A 118 7.87 -2.02 -6.31
N SER A 119 8.55 -3.16 -6.36
CA SER A 119 9.93 -3.29 -5.89
C SER A 119 10.90 -2.97 -7.01
N GLY A 120 12.01 -2.33 -6.65
CA GLY A 120 13.06 -2.06 -7.60
C GLY A 120 13.42 -0.59 -7.66
N SER A 121 14.24 -0.26 -8.65
CA SER A 121 14.71 1.10 -8.90
C SER A 121 14.95 1.27 -10.39
N ALA A 122 15.30 2.48 -10.80
CA ALA A 122 15.60 2.73 -12.22
C ALA A 122 16.74 1.84 -12.72
N SER A 123 17.74 1.60 -11.86
CA SER A 123 18.91 0.79 -12.24
C SER A 123 18.69 -0.71 -12.06
N LYS A 124 17.79 -1.10 -11.17
CA LYS A 124 17.47 -2.51 -10.90
C LYS A 124 15.95 -2.69 -10.82
N PRO A 125 15.26 -2.61 -11.94
CA PRO A 125 13.82 -2.77 -11.90
C PRO A 125 13.44 -4.20 -11.53
N ASP A 126 12.38 -4.34 -10.77
CA ASP A 126 11.84 -5.62 -10.35
C ASP A 126 10.36 -5.63 -10.73
N LYS A 127 9.48 -5.96 -9.79
CA LYS A 127 8.05 -6.05 -10.08
C LYS A 127 7.26 -5.85 -8.80
N VAL A 128 5.94 -5.86 -8.91
CA VAL A 128 5.05 -5.81 -7.75
C VAL A 128 5.13 -7.16 -7.05
N ILE A 129 5.52 -7.13 -5.79
CA ILE A 129 5.75 -8.33 -4.97
C ILE A 129 5.20 -8.16 -3.57
N VAL A 130 5.01 -9.29 -2.88
CA VAL A 130 4.73 -9.31 -1.45
C VAL A 130 6.07 -9.37 -0.71
N SER A 131 6.22 -8.56 0.32
CA SER A 131 7.41 -8.57 1.16
C SER A 131 7.02 -8.59 2.62
N SER A 132 7.94 -9.04 3.49
CA SER A 132 7.72 -9.13 4.91
C SER A 132 8.27 -7.91 5.64
N LEU A 133 7.61 -7.52 6.72
CA LEU A 133 8.13 -6.51 7.64
C LEU A 133 9.08 -7.12 8.68
N SER A 134 9.29 -8.44 8.62
CA SER A 134 10.28 -9.10 9.47
C SER A 134 11.64 -8.98 8.78
N GLY A 135 12.55 -8.21 9.32
CA GLY A 135 13.88 -8.04 8.73
C GLY A 135 14.09 -6.65 8.16
N TYR A 136 14.67 -6.56 6.96
CA TYR A 136 15.13 -5.29 6.40
C TYR A 136 14.04 -4.22 6.35
N TYR A 137 12.88 -4.56 5.79
CA TYR A 137 11.82 -3.56 5.64
C TYR A 137 11.27 -3.09 6.97
N GLY A 138 11.21 -3.96 7.96
CA GLY A 138 10.80 -3.55 9.31
C GLY A 138 11.79 -2.59 9.94
N ARG A 139 13.08 -2.75 9.64
CA ARG A 139 14.12 -1.87 10.19
C ARG A 139 14.10 -0.48 9.56
N VAL A 140 13.69 -0.38 8.29
CA VAL A 140 13.68 0.92 7.59
C VAL A 140 12.28 1.52 7.49
N LEU A 141 11.28 0.88 8.08
CA LEU A 141 9.92 1.40 8.11
C LEU A 141 9.86 2.65 8.98
N LEU A 142 9.37 3.74 8.39
CA LEU A 142 9.24 5.01 9.10
C LEU A 142 7.86 5.19 9.72
N GLY A 143 6.83 4.66 9.09
CA GLY A 143 5.48 4.80 9.62
C GLY A 143 4.44 4.36 8.61
N ALA A 144 3.19 4.69 8.93
CA ALA A 144 2.05 4.34 8.08
C ALA A 144 1.02 5.47 8.10
N ARG A 145 0.23 5.53 7.04
CA ARG A 145 -0.88 6.48 6.90
C ARG A 145 -2.15 5.74 6.50
N ARG A 146 -3.26 6.27 6.95
CA ARG A 146 -4.59 5.73 6.62
C ARG A 146 -5.42 6.84 6.02
N PHE A 147 -6.02 6.57 4.89
CA PHE A 147 -6.80 7.58 4.16
C PHE A 147 -8.29 7.39 4.29
#